data_c6d95a430dac0a0fbfc77b184a6bdcb3
#
_entry.id   c6d95a430dac0a0fbfc77b184a6bdcb3
#
_cell.length_a   1.000
_cell.length_b   1.000
_cell.length_c   1.000
_cell.angle_alpha   90.00
_cell.angle_beta   90.00
_cell.angle_gamma   90.00
#
_symmetry.space_group_name_H-M   'P 1'
#
loop_
_entity.id
_entity.type
_entity.pdbx_description
1 polymer ?
#
loop_
_entity_poly.entity_id
_entity_poly.type
_entity_poly.pdbx_seq_one_letter_code
_entity_poly.pdbx_strand_id
1 'polypeptide(L)'
;HKLVLDELEGVKENSAVIVTSIDPKSWCIGLDFEWIESQTKVEFRKTFKEIEEVLVRWAMLNLPTIACITGHCIAGGAILASAMDFRIMRSDRGWFAFTEIDVKIPLSPVLYEISDFLPNKKALRELLLTGRSLGGLDAQKLGIVDESMVYEKLMPRAFEMAKDLAQKDHETYKKIKYL
;
A
#
# COMPACT_ATOMS: atom_id res chain seq x y z
N HIS A 1 2.22 -11.32 6.32
CA HIS A 1 0.96 -10.86 5.74
C HIS A 1 -0.11 -11.95 5.70
N LYS A 2 0.18 -13.18 5.19
CA LYS A 2 -0.85 -14.25 5.07
C LYS A 2 -1.56 -14.53 6.38
N LEU A 3 -0.82 -14.82 7.48
CA LEU A 3 -1.40 -15.11 8.79
C LEU A 3 -2.29 -13.96 9.33
N VAL A 4 -1.84 -12.72 9.14
CA VAL A 4 -2.62 -11.54 9.55
C VAL A 4 -3.90 -11.41 8.73
N LEU A 5 -3.84 -11.65 7.42
CA LEU A 5 -5.01 -11.63 6.55
C LEU A 5 -6.02 -12.72 6.91
N ASP A 6 -5.55 -13.93 7.26
CA ASP A 6 -6.42 -15.03 7.69
C ASP A 6 -7.23 -14.65 8.95
N GLU A 7 -6.62 -13.90 9.88
CA GLU A 7 -7.30 -13.38 11.07
C GLU A 7 -8.26 -12.24 10.71
N LEU A 8 -7.83 -11.27 9.89
CA LEU A 8 -8.61 -10.10 9.53
C LEU A 8 -9.86 -10.45 8.70
N GLU A 9 -9.76 -11.42 7.81
CA GLU A 9 -10.90 -11.90 6.99
C GLU A 9 -11.98 -12.56 7.85
N GLY A 10 -11.63 -13.04 9.05
CA GLY A 10 -12.56 -13.61 10.03
C GLY A 10 -13.28 -12.58 10.91
N VAL A 11 -12.87 -11.31 10.87
CA VAL A 11 -13.46 -10.24 11.71
C VAL A 11 -14.86 -9.91 11.20
N LYS A 12 -15.84 -9.93 12.11
CA LYS A 12 -17.26 -9.65 11.82
C LYS A 12 -17.73 -8.32 12.42
N GLU A 13 -17.00 -7.81 13.40
CA GLU A 13 -17.32 -6.55 14.04
C GLU A 13 -16.91 -5.36 13.16
N ASN A 14 -17.59 -4.23 13.32
CA ASN A 14 -17.20 -2.98 12.70
C ASN A 14 -15.81 -2.57 13.19
N SER A 15 -14.83 -2.64 12.30
CA SER A 15 -13.41 -2.45 12.61
C SER A 15 -12.72 -1.75 11.44
N ALA A 16 -11.51 -1.23 11.67
CA ALA A 16 -10.63 -0.70 10.64
C ALA A 16 -9.18 -1.12 10.91
N VAL A 17 -8.38 -1.23 9.87
CA VAL A 17 -7.01 -1.72 9.93
C VAL A 17 -6.03 -0.60 9.62
N ILE A 18 -5.04 -0.40 10.49
CA ILE A 18 -3.91 0.49 10.24
C ILE A 18 -2.69 -0.38 9.95
N VAL A 19 -2.11 -0.21 8.76
CA VAL A 19 -0.85 -0.85 8.37
C VAL A 19 0.28 0.15 8.52
N THR A 20 1.20 -0.12 9.41
CA THR A 20 2.35 0.75 9.70
C THR A 20 3.65 -0.04 9.81
N SER A 21 4.79 0.64 9.93
CA SER A 21 6.10 0.03 10.15
C SER A 21 6.70 0.51 11.46
N ILE A 22 7.42 -0.39 12.13
CA ILE A 22 8.25 -0.07 13.29
C ILE A 22 9.63 0.45 12.88
N ASP A 23 10.02 0.28 11.60
CA ASP A 23 11.27 0.82 11.08
C ASP A 23 11.12 2.32 10.87
N PRO A 24 12.02 3.14 11.46
CA PRO A 24 11.91 4.61 11.39
C PRO A 24 12.29 5.17 10.02
N LYS A 25 12.90 4.36 9.15
CA LYS A 25 13.39 4.77 7.84
C LYS A 25 12.45 4.32 6.71
N SER A 26 11.93 3.12 6.81
CA SER A 26 11.17 2.47 5.73
C SER A 26 9.82 1.99 6.22
N TRP A 27 8.76 2.30 5.47
CA TRP A 27 7.46 1.66 5.67
C TRP A 27 7.43 0.29 4.99
N CYS A 28 7.71 0.26 3.70
CA CYS A 28 7.93 -0.95 2.91
C CYS A 28 8.68 -0.58 1.61
N ILE A 29 9.75 -1.28 1.30
CA ILE A 29 10.59 -1.01 0.12
C ILE A 29 10.57 -2.15 -0.91
N GLY A 30 9.56 -3.02 -0.83
CA GLY A 30 9.35 -4.11 -1.76
C GLY A 30 10.10 -5.38 -1.39
N LEU A 31 10.52 -6.12 -2.39
CA LEU A 31 11.19 -7.40 -2.25
C LEU A 31 12.69 -7.23 -2.01
N ASP A 32 13.25 -8.16 -1.25
CA ASP A 32 14.70 -8.27 -1.05
C ASP A 32 15.36 -8.78 -2.33
N PHE A 33 16.23 -7.94 -2.93
CA PHE A 33 16.91 -8.26 -4.17
C PHE A 33 17.93 -9.41 -4.00
N GLU A 34 18.64 -9.49 -2.87
CA GLU A 34 19.58 -10.57 -2.61
C GLU A 34 18.83 -11.91 -2.54
N TRP A 35 17.64 -11.89 -1.91
CA TRP A 35 16.78 -13.05 -1.90
C TRP A 35 16.29 -13.41 -3.31
N ILE A 36 15.85 -12.44 -4.13
CA ILE A 36 15.43 -12.68 -5.53
C ILE A 36 16.54 -13.35 -6.34
N GLU A 37 17.75 -12.82 -6.26
CA GLU A 37 18.92 -13.35 -7.00
C GLU A 37 19.29 -14.77 -6.57
N SER A 38 19.01 -15.15 -5.31
CA SER A 38 19.24 -16.50 -4.79
C SER A 38 18.25 -17.55 -5.28
N GLN A 39 17.11 -17.12 -5.86
CA GLN A 39 16.03 -18.03 -6.25
C GLN A 39 16.22 -18.61 -7.64
N THR A 40 15.80 -19.86 -7.84
CA THR A 40 15.60 -20.38 -9.19
C THR A 40 14.39 -19.70 -9.84
N LYS A 41 14.34 -19.71 -11.17
CA LYS A 41 13.20 -19.15 -11.93
C LYS A 41 11.85 -19.77 -11.52
N VAL A 42 11.85 -21.03 -11.12
CA VAL A 42 10.62 -21.74 -10.71
C VAL A 42 10.16 -21.25 -9.33
N GLU A 43 11.08 -21.18 -8.37
CA GLU A 43 10.80 -20.69 -7.01
C GLU A 43 10.37 -19.23 -7.04
N PHE A 44 11.07 -18.38 -7.79
CA PHE A 44 10.70 -16.99 -7.97
C PHE A 44 9.27 -16.83 -8.50
N ARG A 45 8.90 -17.56 -9.58
CA ARG A 45 7.55 -17.52 -10.13
C ARG A 45 6.49 -17.93 -9.12
N LYS A 46 6.75 -18.98 -8.34
CA LYS A 46 5.84 -19.45 -7.30
C LYS A 46 5.63 -18.37 -6.22
N THR A 47 6.73 -17.84 -5.68
CA THR A 47 6.65 -16.81 -4.63
C THR A 47 6.04 -15.51 -5.15
N PHE A 48 6.35 -15.11 -6.39
CA PHE A 48 5.77 -13.93 -7.01
C PHE A 48 4.24 -14.05 -7.11
N LYS A 49 3.73 -15.22 -7.50
CA LYS A 49 2.29 -15.49 -7.51
C LYS A 49 1.67 -15.41 -6.11
N GLU A 50 2.37 -15.93 -5.10
CA GLU A 50 1.92 -15.81 -3.70
C GLU A 50 1.89 -14.35 -3.21
N ILE A 51 2.80 -13.51 -3.69
CA ILE A 51 2.81 -12.06 -3.41
C ILE A 51 1.62 -11.38 -4.07
N GLU A 52 1.34 -11.69 -5.34
CA GLU A 52 0.15 -11.17 -6.02
C GLU A 52 -1.14 -11.56 -5.27
N GLU A 53 -1.26 -12.82 -4.84
CA GLU A 53 -2.40 -13.29 -4.03
C GLU A 53 -2.55 -12.48 -2.73
N VAL A 54 -1.45 -12.22 -2.02
CA VAL A 54 -1.47 -11.40 -0.79
C VAL A 54 -1.92 -9.97 -1.07
N LEU A 55 -1.42 -9.36 -2.13
CA LEU A 55 -1.80 -7.99 -2.51
C LEU A 55 -3.28 -7.89 -2.92
N VAL A 56 -3.78 -8.88 -3.66
CA VAL A 56 -5.21 -8.97 -3.99
C VAL A 56 -6.05 -9.13 -2.71
N ARG A 57 -5.64 -9.96 -1.76
CA ARG A 57 -6.35 -10.11 -0.47
C ARG A 57 -6.39 -8.79 0.31
N TRP A 58 -5.30 -8.01 0.33
CA TRP A 58 -5.32 -6.67 0.93
C TRP A 58 -6.31 -5.75 0.24
N ALA A 59 -6.29 -5.71 -1.09
CA ALA A 59 -7.19 -4.88 -1.88
C ALA A 59 -8.67 -5.26 -1.69
N MET A 60 -8.94 -6.56 -1.51
CA MET A 60 -10.28 -7.12 -1.36
C MET A 60 -10.69 -7.34 0.11
N LEU A 61 -9.90 -6.88 1.08
CA LEU A 61 -10.24 -7.05 2.48
C LEU A 61 -11.53 -6.30 2.83
N ASN A 62 -12.46 -6.98 3.50
CA ASN A 62 -13.78 -6.43 3.84
C ASN A 62 -13.77 -5.32 4.91
N LEU A 63 -12.62 -4.98 5.44
CA LEU A 63 -12.42 -3.93 6.43
C LEU A 63 -11.82 -2.69 5.78
N PRO A 64 -12.13 -1.49 6.28
CA PRO A 64 -11.40 -0.28 5.92
C PRO A 64 -9.92 -0.41 6.25
N THR A 65 -9.05 -0.06 5.31
CA THR A 65 -7.60 -0.19 5.43
C THR A 65 -6.91 1.15 5.26
N ILE A 66 -5.96 1.46 6.16
CA ILE A 66 -5.20 2.72 6.16
C ILE A 66 -3.71 2.39 6.10
N ALA A 67 -3.02 2.81 5.04
CA ALA A 67 -1.57 2.83 5.00
C ALA A 67 -1.05 4.04 5.77
N CYS A 68 -0.49 3.81 6.95
CA CYS A 68 0.19 4.83 7.74
C CYS A 68 1.69 4.82 7.39
N ILE A 69 2.07 5.61 6.39
CA ILE A 69 3.40 5.55 5.72
C ILE A 69 4.41 6.38 6.53
N THR A 70 5.17 5.69 7.37
CA THR A 70 6.15 6.27 8.32
C THR A 70 7.53 6.55 7.71
N GLY A 71 7.79 6.12 6.48
CA GLY A 71 9.09 6.25 5.84
C GLY A 71 9.01 5.93 4.35
N HIS A 72 10.09 5.34 3.79
CA HIS A 72 10.11 4.95 2.38
C HIS A 72 9.01 3.93 2.03
N CYS A 73 8.26 4.21 0.97
CA CYS A 73 7.20 3.41 0.40
C CYS A 73 7.52 3.22 -1.09
N ILE A 74 8.29 2.18 -1.41
CA ILE A 74 8.96 2.04 -2.71
C ILE A 74 8.65 0.68 -3.33
N ALA A 75 8.54 0.62 -4.66
CA ALA A 75 8.31 -0.59 -5.44
C ALA A 75 7.10 -1.38 -4.91
N GLY A 76 7.26 -2.65 -4.55
CA GLY A 76 6.21 -3.46 -3.93
C GLY A 76 5.53 -2.81 -2.72
N GLY A 77 6.23 -1.90 -2.01
CA GLY A 77 5.63 -1.09 -0.95
C GLY A 77 4.62 -0.08 -1.49
N ALA A 78 4.91 0.60 -2.60
CA ALA A 78 3.97 1.51 -3.25
C ALA A 78 2.75 0.75 -3.77
N ILE A 79 2.93 -0.46 -4.31
CA ILE A 79 1.84 -1.33 -4.76
C ILE A 79 0.98 -1.77 -3.57
N LEU A 80 1.59 -2.17 -2.45
CA LEU A 80 0.88 -2.50 -1.21
C LEU A 80 0.06 -1.31 -0.69
N ALA A 81 0.65 -0.11 -0.68
CA ALA A 81 -0.06 1.10 -0.28
C ALA A 81 -1.23 1.42 -1.23
N SER A 82 -1.09 1.14 -2.52
CA SER A 82 -2.18 1.29 -3.51
C SER A 82 -3.34 0.34 -3.26
N ALA A 83 -3.08 -0.85 -2.69
CA ALA A 83 -4.10 -1.81 -2.30
C ALA A 83 -4.94 -1.38 -1.09
N MET A 84 -4.49 -0.39 -0.32
CA MET A 84 -5.24 0.13 0.85
C MET A 84 -6.28 1.17 0.43
N ASP A 85 -7.34 1.32 1.23
CA ASP A 85 -8.40 2.29 0.93
C ASP A 85 -7.91 3.73 1.11
N PHE A 86 -7.16 3.98 2.19
CA PHE A 86 -6.61 5.30 2.53
C PHE A 86 -5.10 5.23 2.75
N ARG A 87 -4.41 6.35 2.49
CA ARG A 87 -2.96 6.52 2.64
C ARG A 87 -2.67 7.83 3.33
N ILE A 88 -1.98 7.79 4.45
CA ILE A 88 -1.42 8.98 5.08
C ILE A 88 0.09 8.83 5.16
N MET A 89 0.84 9.88 4.87
CA MET A 89 2.29 9.80 4.76
C MET A 89 2.97 10.93 5.54
N ARG A 90 4.14 10.63 6.11
CA ARG A 90 4.95 11.68 6.73
C ARG A 90 5.47 12.67 5.70
N SER A 91 5.48 13.96 6.08
CA SER A 91 5.87 15.07 5.19
C SER A 91 7.37 15.38 5.20
N ASP A 92 8.05 15.00 6.27
CA ASP A 92 9.44 15.40 6.56
C ASP A 92 10.48 14.39 6.09
N ARG A 93 10.05 13.16 5.73
CA ARG A 93 10.96 12.09 5.32
C ARG A 93 10.23 11.00 4.52
N GLY A 94 11.01 10.28 3.69
CA GLY A 94 10.52 9.15 2.91
C GLY A 94 10.09 9.54 1.50
N TRP A 95 10.03 8.53 0.65
CA TRP A 95 9.64 8.65 -0.74
C TRP A 95 8.52 7.67 -1.05
N PHE A 96 7.57 8.10 -1.84
CA PHE A 96 6.62 7.22 -2.52
C PHE A 96 7.07 7.08 -3.97
N ALA A 97 7.35 5.85 -4.42
CA ALA A 97 7.87 5.64 -5.78
C ALA A 97 7.58 4.22 -6.30
N PHE A 98 7.34 4.12 -7.60
CA PHE A 98 7.37 2.87 -8.36
C PHE A 98 8.70 2.81 -9.09
N THR A 99 9.64 2.00 -8.60
CA THR A 99 11.02 1.95 -9.11
C THR A 99 11.27 0.76 -10.03
N GLU A 100 10.23 0.04 -10.42
CA GLU A 100 10.30 -1.16 -11.26
C GLU A 100 10.96 -0.88 -12.61
N ILE A 101 10.73 0.31 -13.18
CA ILE A 101 11.37 0.72 -14.45
C ILE A 101 12.88 0.89 -14.32
N ASP A 102 13.35 1.39 -13.17
CA ASP A 102 14.79 1.60 -12.92
C ASP A 102 15.54 0.27 -12.76
N VAL A 103 14.89 -0.72 -12.17
CA VAL A 103 15.43 -2.07 -11.96
C VAL A 103 15.07 -3.04 -13.08
N LYS A 104 14.41 -2.56 -14.16
CA LYS A 104 14.06 -3.34 -15.35
C LYS A 104 13.15 -4.53 -15.08
N ILE A 105 12.28 -4.42 -14.09
CA ILE A 105 11.25 -5.42 -13.73
C ILE A 105 9.90 -4.90 -14.19
N PRO A 106 9.27 -5.47 -15.23
CA PRO A 106 7.94 -5.04 -15.65
C PRO A 106 6.89 -5.43 -14.61
N LEU A 107 5.88 -4.57 -14.41
CA LEU A 107 4.72 -4.95 -13.62
C LEU A 107 3.92 -6.05 -14.32
N SER A 108 3.44 -7.00 -13.54
CA SER A 108 2.41 -7.92 -14.03
C SER A 108 1.06 -7.20 -14.16
N PRO A 109 0.11 -7.76 -14.94
CA PRO A 109 -1.24 -7.21 -15.00
C PRO A 109 -1.90 -7.03 -13.63
N VAL A 110 -1.73 -7.98 -12.72
CA VAL A 110 -2.30 -7.92 -11.36
C VAL A 110 -1.72 -6.75 -10.56
N LEU A 111 -0.41 -6.57 -10.60
CA LEU A 111 0.25 -5.47 -9.88
C LEU A 111 -0.12 -4.10 -10.49
N TYR A 112 -0.29 -4.03 -11.80
CA TYR A 112 -0.78 -2.82 -12.47
C TYR A 112 -2.21 -2.49 -12.04
N GLU A 113 -3.14 -3.45 -12.06
CA GLU A 113 -4.54 -3.24 -11.64
C GLU A 113 -4.64 -2.76 -10.19
N ILE A 114 -3.83 -3.33 -9.29
CA ILE A 114 -3.77 -2.86 -7.90
C ILE A 114 -3.23 -1.43 -7.81
N SER A 115 -2.18 -1.11 -8.57
CA SER A 115 -1.63 0.25 -8.61
C SER A 115 -2.65 1.24 -9.18
N ASP A 116 -3.51 0.77 -10.09
CA ASP A 116 -4.57 1.57 -10.72
C ASP A 116 -5.72 1.92 -9.75
N PHE A 117 -5.74 1.43 -8.53
CA PHE A 117 -6.64 1.93 -7.48
C PHE A 117 -6.28 3.34 -6.99
N LEU A 118 -5.08 3.83 -7.27
CA LEU A 118 -4.75 5.23 -7.01
C LEU A 118 -5.64 6.17 -7.82
N PRO A 119 -6.20 7.21 -7.17
CA PRO A 119 -7.25 8.03 -7.80
C PRO A 119 -6.76 8.90 -8.95
N ASN A 120 -5.50 9.34 -8.94
CA ASN A 120 -4.93 10.18 -10.00
C ASN A 120 -4.18 9.34 -11.04
N LYS A 121 -4.89 8.91 -12.08
CA LYS A 121 -4.34 8.08 -13.17
C LYS A 121 -3.20 8.75 -13.94
N LYS A 122 -3.24 10.08 -14.09
CA LYS A 122 -2.16 10.84 -14.75
C LYS A 122 -0.88 10.79 -13.94
N ALA A 123 -0.97 11.03 -12.64
CA ALA A 123 0.17 10.94 -11.74
C ALA A 123 0.70 9.51 -11.65
N LEU A 124 -0.17 8.51 -11.52
CA LEU A 124 0.23 7.10 -11.54
C LEU A 124 1.03 6.75 -12.80
N ARG A 125 0.50 7.13 -13.98
CA ARG A 125 1.18 6.86 -15.25
C ARG A 125 2.57 7.51 -15.31
N GLU A 126 2.71 8.74 -14.82
CA GLU A 126 4.00 9.42 -14.73
C GLU A 126 4.97 8.66 -13.82
N LEU A 127 4.52 8.29 -12.61
CA LEU A 127 5.34 7.55 -11.65
C LEU A 127 5.82 6.21 -12.20
N LEU A 128 4.93 5.43 -12.82
CA LEU A 128 5.26 4.12 -13.40
C LEU A 128 6.27 4.22 -14.56
N LEU A 129 6.17 5.26 -15.40
CA LEU A 129 7.02 5.40 -16.58
C LEU A 129 8.34 6.12 -16.32
N THR A 130 8.48 6.78 -15.17
CA THR A 130 9.67 7.60 -14.89
C THR A 130 10.46 7.15 -13.65
N GLY A 131 9.89 6.29 -12.80
CA GLY A 131 10.49 5.94 -11.50
C GLY A 131 10.59 7.11 -10.53
N ARG A 132 9.96 8.26 -10.84
CA ARG A 132 10.04 9.48 -10.02
C ARG A 132 9.58 9.23 -8.59
N SER A 133 10.34 9.74 -7.64
CA SER A 133 10.01 9.71 -6.22
C SER A 133 9.27 10.96 -5.78
N LEU A 134 8.24 10.81 -4.96
CA LEU A 134 7.47 11.90 -4.36
C LEU A 134 7.69 11.93 -2.85
N GLY A 135 8.01 13.10 -2.29
CA GLY A 135 7.87 13.34 -0.86
C GLY A 135 6.40 13.44 -0.45
N GLY A 136 6.12 13.31 0.85
CA GLY A 136 4.73 13.27 1.33
C GLY A 136 3.85 14.46 0.89
N LEU A 137 4.38 15.68 0.92
CA LEU A 137 3.64 16.87 0.49
C LEU A 137 3.30 16.85 -1.02
N ASP A 138 4.23 16.41 -1.86
CA ASP A 138 3.98 16.30 -3.29
C ASP A 138 3.04 15.14 -3.60
N ALA A 139 3.16 14.04 -2.88
CA ALA A 139 2.26 12.89 -2.98
C ALA A 139 0.82 13.28 -2.63
N GLN A 140 0.63 14.10 -1.57
CA GLN A 140 -0.69 14.64 -1.22
C GLN A 140 -1.21 15.60 -2.28
N LYS A 141 -0.38 16.55 -2.75
CA LYS A 141 -0.77 17.50 -3.80
C LYS A 141 -1.21 16.83 -5.09
N LEU A 142 -0.60 15.69 -5.42
CA LEU A 142 -0.96 14.89 -6.60
C LEU A 142 -2.09 13.88 -6.31
N GLY A 143 -2.63 13.82 -5.10
CA GLY A 143 -3.69 12.88 -4.73
C GLY A 143 -3.22 11.41 -4.73
N ILE A 144 -1.93 11.14 -4.57
CA ILE A 144 -1.38 9.81 -4.39
C ILE A 144 -1.58 9.33 -2.95
N VAL A 145 -1.43 10.25 -1.99
CA VAL A 145 -1.82 10.04 -0.60
C VAL A 145 -2.91 11.04 -0.20
N ASP A 146 -3.77 10.64 0.71
CA ASP A 146 -4.92 11.45 1.15
C ASP A 146 -4.48 12.61 2.03
N GLU A 147 -3.54 12.35 2.95
CA GLU A 147 -3.01 13.36 3.87
C GLU A 147 -1.49 13.21 4.04
N SER A 148 -0.82 14.34 4.31
CA SER A 148 0.60 14.34 4.66
C SER A 148 0.87 15.27 5.85
N MET A 149 1.65 14.77 6.82
CA MET A 149 1.93 15.48 8.05
C MET A 149 3.26 15.04 8.68
N VAL A 150 3.72 15.77 9.69
CA VAL A 150 4.92 15.39 10.44
C VAL A 150 4.72 14.07 11.19
N TYR A 151 5.82 13.36 11.42
CA TYR A 151 5.80 11.99 11.96
C TYR A 151 4.96 11.83 13.23
N GLU A 152 5.09 12.78 14.17
CA GLU A 152 4.43 12.75 15.48
C GLU A 152 2.89 12.78 15.38
N LYS A 153 2.37 13.32 14.28
CA LYS A 153 0.92 13.41 14.03
C LYS A 153 0.35 12.24 13.25
N LEU A 154 1.19 11.43 12.59
CA LEU A 154 0.73 10.34 11.71
C LEU A 154 -0.12 9.31 12.45
N MET A 155 0.42 8.68 13.48
CA MET A 155 -0.28 7.62 14.19
C MET A 155 -1.54 8.12 14.91
N PRO A 156 -1.51 9.29 15.62
CA PRO A 156 -2.74 9.88 16.14
C PRO A 156 -3.81 10.08 15.07
N ARG A 157 -3.44 10.61 13.89
CA ARG A 157 -4.38 10.81 12.78
C ARG A 157 -4.90 9.50 12.19
N ALA A 158 -4.03 8.49 12.05
CA ALA A 158 -4.45 7.16 11.62
C ALA A 158 -5.49 6.54 12.56
N PHE A 159 -5.30 6.67 13.87
CA PHE A 159 -6.26 6.19 14.86
C PHE A 159 -7.58 6.95 14.83
N GLU A 160 -7.56 8.26 14.63
CA GLU A 160 -8.77 9.06 14.48
C GLU A 160 -9.56 8.59 13.24
N MET A 161 -8.90 8.49 12.09
CA MET A 161 -9.50 7.99 10.85
C MET A 161 -10.04 6.57 11.02
N ALA A 162 -9.28 5.68 11.65
CA ALA A 162 -9.71 4.30 11.89
C ALA A 162 -10.95 4.22 12.78
N LYS A 163 -11.05 5.06 13.82
CA LYS A 163 -12.26 5.14 14.68
C LYS A 163 -13.49 5.57 13.89
N ASP A 164 -13.35 6.56 13.02
CA ASP A 164 -14.46 7.06 12.20
C ASP A 164 -14.92 6.00 11.18
N LEU A 165 -13.97 5.30 10.56
CA LEU A 165 -14.24 4.23 9.60
C LEU A 165 -14.85 3.00 10.28
N ALA A 166 -14.39 2.64 11.47
CA ALA A 166 -14.95 1.53 12.26
C ALA A 166 -16.40 1.77 12.74
N GLN A 167 -16.94 2.99 12.61
CA GLN A 167 -18.35 3.26 12.87
C GLN A 167 -19.25 2.97 11.66
N LYS A 168 -18.66 2.71 10.49
CA LYS A 168 -19.43 2.44 9.27
C LYS A 168 -19.93 0.99 9.30
N ASP A 169 -21.13 0.80 8.72
CA ASP A 169 -21.70 -0.54 8.56
C ASP A 169 -20.79 -1.41 7.67
N HIS A 170 -20.30 -2.50 8.24
CA HIS A 170 -19.35 -3.40 7.61
C HIS A 170 -19.85 -3.97 6.28
N GLU A 171 -21.09 -4.42 6.23
CA GLU A 171 -21.66 -5.04 5.03
C GLU A 171 -21.88 -4.02 3.91
N THR A 172 -22.27 -2.80 4.25
CA THR A 172 -22.41 -1.71 3.28
C THR A 172 -21.04 -1.27 2.76
N TYR A 173 -20.04 -1.14 3.66
CA TYR A 173 -18.68 -0.79 3.27
C TYR A 173 -18.09 -1.79 2.27
N LYS A 174 -18.21 -3.07 2.59
CA LYS A 174 -17.80 -4.18 1.72
C LYS A 174 -18.44 -4.09 0.33
N LYS A 175 -19.75 -3.88 0.27
CA LYS A 175 -20.46 -3.79 -1.02
C LYS A 175 -20.01 -2.61 -1.85
N ILE A 176 -19.76 -1.45 -1.23
CA ILE A 176 -19.26 -0.26 -1.92
C ILE A 176 -17.82 -0.46 -2.41
N LYS A 177 -16.98 -1.09 -1.60
CA LYS A 177 -15.57 -1.34 -1.94
C LYS A 177 -15.41 -2.24 -3.17
N TYR A 178 -16.40 -3.09 -3.46
CA TYR A 178 -16.38 -4.04 -4.59
C TYR A 178 -17.05 -3.53 -5.86
N LEU A 179 -17.50 -2.26 -5.89
CA LEU A 179 -18.01 -1.61 -7.09
C LEU A 179 -16.88 -1.10 -7.98
#